data_137a9962942a716678f37536e5dd7df9
#
_entry.id   137a9962942a716678f37536e5dd7df9
#
_cell.length_a   1.000
_cell.length_b   1.000
_cell.length_c   1.000
_cell.angle_alpha   90.00
_cell.angle_beta   90.00
_cell.angle_gamma   90.00
#
_symmetry.space_group_name_H-M   'P 1'
#
loop_
_entity.id
_entity.type
_entity.pdbx_description
1 polymer ?
#
loop_
_entity_poly.entity_id
_entity_poly.type
_entity_poly.pdbx_seq_one_letter_code
_entity_poly.pdbx_strand_id
1 'polypeptide(L)' 'MAKQARFLCIGGFLNGSAVKDQGPSFECMEKSKKVTYRKLAIEHPDLWDDYFYVSEDTTDQQAKNWVHDIS' A
#
# COMPACT_ATOMS: atom_id res chain seq x y z
N MET A 1 -12.53 -10.10 -16.78
CA MET A 1 -12.41 -9.26 -15.59
C MET A 1 -11.06 -9.43 -14.92
N ALA A 2 -10.31 -8.37 -14.89
CA ALA A 2 -8.95 -8.46 -14.35
C ALA A 2 -8.96 -8.22 -12.85
N LYS A 3 -8.20 -9.02 -12.12
CA LYS A 3 -7.94 -8.77 -10.73
C LYS A 3 -6.70 -7.89 -10.64
N GLN A 4 -6.62 -7.13 -9.57
CA GLN A 4 -5.44 -6.34 -9.31
C GLN A 4 -4.27 -7.29 -9.08
N ALA A 5 -3.26 -7.21 -9.96
CA ALA A 5 -2.14 -8.14 -9.90
C ALA A 5 -1.06 -7.69 -8.94
N ARG A 6 -0.92 -6.38 -8.78
CA ARG A 6 0.09 -5.82 -7.91
C ARG A 6 -0.51 -4.70 -7.09
N PHE A 7 0.07 -4.50 -5.91
CA PHE A 7 -0.42 -3.53 -4.94
C PHE A 7 0.73 -2.64 -4.56
N LEU A 8 0.55 -1.34 -4.74
CA LEU A 8 1.57 -0.38 -4.33
C LEU A 8 1.61 -0.29 -2.81
N CYS A 9 2.82 -0.16 -2.29
CA CYS A 9 3.03 -0.01 -0.85
C CYS A 9 3.24 1.46 -0.53
N ILE A 10 2.65 1.91 0.55
CA ILE A 10 2.70 3.29 1.00
C ILE A 10 3.34 3.34 2.37
N GLY A 11 4.38 4.13 2.50
CA GLY A 11 5.10 4.27 3.76
C GLY A 11 6.12 3.18 3.98
N GLY A 12 6.98 3.37 4.96
CA GLY A 12 8.03 2.42 5.26
C GLY A 12 9.02 2.27 4.13
N PHE A 13 9.87 1.26 4.22
CA PHE A 13 10.91 1.08 3.22
C PHE A 13 10.41 0.54 1.88
N LEU A 14 9.20 0.03 1.83
CA LEU A 14 8.60 -0.44 0.58
C LEU A 14 7.81 0.66 -0.13
N ASN A 15 7.84 1.88 0.38
CA ASN A 15 7.09 2.98 -0.21
C ASN A 15 7.38 3.11 -1.70
N GLY A 16 6.33 3.07 -2.52
CA GLY A 16 6.47 3.17 -3.97
C GLY A 16 6.70 1.85 -4.67
N SER A 17 6.90 0.77 -3.94
CA SER A 17 7.12 -0.55 -4.51
C SER A 17 5.79 -1.27 -4.73
N ALA A 18 5.74 -2.12 -5.75
CA ALA A 18 4.55 -2.92 -6.03
C ALA A 18 4.83 -4.36 -5.63
N VAL A 19 3.88 -4.97 -4.93
CA VAL A 19 4.01 -6.35 -4.48
C VAL A 19 2.81 -7.16 -4.91
N LYS A 20 2.98 -8.47 -4.94
CA LYS A 20 1.87 -9.38 -5.22
C LYS A 20 0.91 -9.41 -4.04
N ASP A 21 -0.26 -9.96 -4.25
CA ASP A 21 -1.26 -10.09 -3.19
C ASP A 21 -0.69 -10.91 -2.04
N GLN A 22 -0.63 -10.29 -0.87
CA GLN A 22 -0.14 -10.93 0.35
C GLN A 22 -1.27 -11.20 1.34
N GLY A 23 -2.52 -11.11 0.87
CA GLY A 23 -3.66 -11.24 1.76
C GLY A 23 -3.99 -9.91 2.44
N PRO A 24 -4.74 -9.95 3.55
CA PRO A 24 -5.18 -8.71 4.19
C PRO A 24 -4.06 -7.90 4.83
N SER A 25 -2.93 -8.54 5.14
CA SER A 25 -1.77 -7.84 5.70
C SER A 25 -0.54 -8.73 5.55
N PHE A 26 0.62 -8.13 5.70
CA PHE A 26 1.86 -8.89 5.71
C PHE A 26 2.92 -8.13 6.48
N GLU A 27 3.97 -8.83 6.87
CA GLU A 27 5.06 -8.27 7.64
C GLU A 27 6.35 -8.35 6.84
N CYS A 28 7.16 -7.31 6.95
CA CYS A 28 8.48 -7.27 6.34
C CYS A 28 9.51 -6.92 7.38
N MET A 29 10.71 -7.45 7.18
CA MET A 29 11.84 -7.12 8.05
C MET A 29 12.83 -6.28 7.28
N GLU A 30 13.26 -5.20 7.88
CA GLU A 30 14.34 -4.39 7.34
C GLU A 30 15.32 -4.08 8.46
N LYS A 31 16.53 -4.59 8.34
CA LYS A 31 17.59 -4.31 9.31
C LYS A 31 17.11 -4.51 10.76
N SER A 32 16.59 -5.65 11.08
CA SER A 32 16.08 -5.98 12.41
C SER A 32 14.80 -5.26 12.79
N LYS A 33 14.27 -4.41 11.92
CA LYS A 33 13.03 -3.72 12.22
C LYS A 33 11.88 -4.38 11.45
N LYS A 34 10.82 -4.69 12.16
CA LYS A 34 9.64 -5.31 11.58
C LYS A 34 8.61 -4.25 11.23
N VAL A 35 8.13 -4.28 10.02
CA VAL A 35 7.10 -3.35 9.54
C VAL A 35 5.92 -4.15 9.04
N THR A 36 4.74 -3.81 9.51
CA THR A 36 3.50 -4.46 9.10
C THR A 36 2.76 -3.57 8.10
N TYR A 37 2.34 -4.16 7.00
CA TYR A 37 1.56 -3.48 5.97
C TYR A 37 0.15 -4.05 5.96
N ARG A 38 -0.85 -3.18 5.90
CA ARG A 38 -2.25 -3.57 5.85
C ARG A 38 -2.82 -3.20 4.49
N LYS A 39 -3.64 -4.08 3.95
CA LYS A 39 -4.36 -3.80 2.71
C LYS A 39 -5.45 -2.78 3.00
N LEU A 40 -5.44 -1.66 2.29
CA LEU A 40 -6.39 -0.58 2.48
C LEU A 40 -6.97 -0.16 1.14
N ALA A 41 -8.27 -0.02 1.08
CA ALA A 41 -8.94 0.49 -0.12
C ALA A 41 -8.93 2.01 -0.08
N ILE A 42 -8.40 2.61 -1.14
CA ILE A 42 -8.35 4.06 -1.28
C ILE A 42 -8.94 4.41 -2.63
N GLU A 43 -10.06 5.12 -2.63
CA GLU A 43 -10.69 5.52 -3.87
C GLU A 43 -9.95 6.66 -4.53
N HIS A 44 -9.75 6.54 -5.83
CA HIS A 44 -9.13 7.59 -6.60
C HIS A 44 -9.72 7.55 -8.02
N PRO A 45 -10.20 8.69 -8.52
CA PRO A 45 -10.89 8.69 -9.82
C PRO A 45 -10.04 8.24 -11.00
N ASP A 46 -8.73 8.43 -10.92
CA ASP A 46 -7.84 8.08 -12.01
C ASP A 46 -7.22 6.70 -11.87
N LEU A 47 -7.46 6.05 -10.74
CA LEU A 47 -6.91 4.72 -10.47
C LEU A 47 -8.08 3.75 -10.38
N TRP A 48 -8.11 2.80 -11.29
CA TRP A 48 -9.20 1.83 -11.33
C TRP A 48 -9.02 0.70 -10.32
N ASP A 49 -7.80 0.56 -9.74
CA ASP A 49 -7.53 -0.39 -8.68
C ASP A 49 -7.36 0.36 -7.36
N ASP A 50 -8.06 -0.08 -6.35
CA ASP A 50 -8.24 0.70 -5.15
C ASP A 50 -7.46 0.21 -3.94
N TYR A 51 -6.81 -0.93 -4.03
CA TYR A 51 -6.16 -1.51 -2.86
C TYR A 51 -4.68 -1.21 -2.84
N PHE A 52 -4.22 -0.82 -1.67
CA PHE A 52 -2.81 -0.51 -1.41
C PHE A 52 -2.40 -1.18 -0.10
N TYR A 53 -1.11 -1.45 0.04
CA TYR A 53 -0.58 -1.90 1.32
C TYR A 53 0.03 -0.68 2.01
N VAL A 54 -0.48 -0.38 3.19
CA VAL A 54 -0.11 0.82 3.93
C VAL A 54 0.62 0.39 5.20
N SER A 55 1.79 0.96 5.44
CA SER A 55 2.57 0.63 6.63
C SER A 55 1.82 1.06 7.89
N GLU A 56 2.09 0.37 8.99
CA GLU A 56 1.41 0.67 10.24
C GLU A 56 1.74 2.06 10.77
N ASP A 57 2.86 2.64 10.32
CA ASP A 57 3.26 3.99 10.72
C ASP A 57 2.60 5.08 9.87
N THR A 58 1.86 4.70 8.85
CA THR A 58 1.22 5.64 7.95
C THR A 58 -0.27 5.71 8.27
N THR A 59 -0.78 6.92 8.48
CA THR A 59 -2.21 7.09 8.73
C THR A 59 -3.00 6.98 7.44
N ASP A 60 -4.30 6.72 7.57
CA ASP A 60 -5.17 6.66 6.40
C ASP A 60 -5.14 7.96 5.62
N GLN A 61 -5.09 9.10 6.31
CA GLN A 61 -5.04 10.40 5.66
C GLN A 61 -3.74 10.58 4.88
N GLN A 62 -2.61 10.16 5.45
CA GLN A 62 -1.33 10.22 4.75
C GLN A 62 -1.35 9.35 3.51
N ALA A 63 -1.94 8.16 3.61
CA ALA A 63 -2.03 7.26 2.47
C ALA A 63 -2.88 7.87 1.36
N LYS A 64 -4.00 8.48 1.70
CA LYS A 64 -4.85 9.15 0.72
C LYS A 64 -4.12 10.28 0.03
N ASN A 65 -3.38 11.07 0.80
CA ASN A 65 -2.60 12.17 0.23
C ASN A 65 -1.54 11.63 -0.73
N TRP A 66 -0.89 10.54 -0.36
CA TRP A 66 0.12 9.92 -1.20
C TRP A 66 -0.48 9.50 -2.55
N VAL A 67 -1.65 8.86 -2.51
CA VAL A 67 -2.33 8.40 -3.72
C VAL A 67 -2.70 9.58 -4.60
N HIS A 68 -3.19 10.66 -4.01
CA HIS A 68 -3.55 11.86 -4.77
C HIS A 68 -2.32 12.50 -5.41
N ASP A 69 -1.18 12.45 -4.74
CA ASP A 69 0.04 13.07 -5.25
C ASP A 69 0.60 12.36 -6.48
N ILE A 70 0.38 11.06 -6.60
CA ILE A 70 0.96 10.29 -7.71
C ILE A 70 0.11 10.28 -8.96
N SER A 71 -1.06 10.89 -8.90
CA SER A 71 -1.98 10.85 -10.05
C SER A 71 -1.99 12.13 -10.85
#